data_b021371ae575e58a7d22596a868533b3
#
_entry.id   b021371ae575e58a7d22596a868533b3
#
_cell.length_a   1.000
_cell.length_b   1.000
_cell.length_c   1.000
_cell.angle_alpha   90.00
_cell.angle_beta   90.00
_cell.angle_gamma   90.00
#
_symmetry.space_group_name_H-M   'P 1'
#
loop_
_entity.id
_entity.type
_entity.pdbx_description
1 polymer ?
#
loop_
_entity_poly.entity_id
_entity_poly.type
_entity_poly.pdbx_seq_one_letter_code
_entity_poly.pdbx_strand_id
1 'polypeptide(L)'
;TNGLIIGIIYGLMALGLTLIFSILGIVSFAHGTFYMIGGMLVYHIVVVWFPGTHPLIGVVGACALTFVLGATFERLFLTPMYDGRVERPIEYGILITFGLSFTLVYLVQALAGANPVKVKRFFDFPRIRLPEASDPWLIKTSRGNMELFDTVSISNPRFVAAVLSIMVLISLLYFLHKTWT
;
A
#
# COMPACT_ATOMS: atom_id res chain seq x y z
N THR A 1 19.90 -6.56 0.08
CA THR A 1 18.63 -7.25 -0.28
C THR A 1 17.40 -6.61 0.37
N ASN A 2 17.42 -6.27 1.67
CA ASN A 2 16.30 -5.55 2.29
C ASN A 2 16.03 -4.19 1.61
N GLY A 3 17.08 -3.48 1.17
CA GLY A 3 16.95 -2.22 0.44
C GLY A 3 16.25 -2.38 -0.90
N LEU A 4 16.52 -3.45 -1.65
CA LEU A 4 15.85 -3.71 -2.93
C LEU A 4 14.36 -3.96 -2.76
N ILE A 5 13.95 -4.71 -1.74
CA ILE A 5 12.54 -4.97 -1.44
C ILE A 5 11.81 -3.68 -1.06
N ILE A 6 12.43 -2.88 -0.20
CA ILE A 6 11.88 -1.57 0.19
C ILE A 6 11.82 -0.64 -1.04
N GLY A 7 12.83 -0.68 -1.90
CA GLY A 7 12.87 0.07 -3.15
C GLY A 7 11.73 -0.27 -4.11
N ILE A 8 11.36 -1.55 -4.23
CA ILE A 8 10.21 -2.00 -5.04
C ILE A 8 8.90 -1.43 -4.50
N ILE A 9 8.70 -1.45 -3.17
CA ILE A 9 7.49 -0.91 -2.54
C ILE A 9 7.42 0.61 -2.75
N TYR A 10 8.53 1.32 -2.56
CA TYR A 10 8.57 2.76 -2.83
C TYR A 10 8.40 3.08 -4.32
N GLY A 11 8.92 2.24 -5.21
CA GLY A 11 8.69 2.35 -6.65
C GLY A 11 7.21 2.27 -7.01
N LEU A 12 6.45 1.36 -6.39
CA LEU A 12 5.00 1.28 -6.58
C LEU A 12 4.28 2.54 -6.08
N MET A 13 4.69 3.07 -4.92
CA MET A 13 4.12 4.33 -4.40
C MET A 13 4.43 5.51 -5.32
N ALA A 14 5.66 5.59 -5.83
CA ALA A 14 6.08 6.65 -6.76
C ALA A 14 5.30 6.58 -8.08
N LEU A 15 5.07 5.38 -8.61
CA LEU A 15 4.23 5.19 -9.80
C LEU A 15 2.78 5.64 -9.56
N GLY A 16 2.20 5.31 -8.41
CA GLY A 16 0.86 5.78 -8.07
C GLY A 16 0.78 7.31 -8.04
N LEU A 17 1.77 7.97 -7.45
CA LEU A 17 1.85 9.44 -7.44
C LEU A 17 2.04 10.04 -8.84
N THR A 18 2.89 9.42 -9.66
CA THR A 18 3.13 9.84 -11.05
C THR A 18 1.87 9.74 -11.89
N LEU A 19 1.08 8.66 -11.70
CA LEU A 19 -0.21 8.50 -12.38
C LEU A 19 -1.20 9.59 -12.00
N ILE A 20 -1.34 9.87 -10.70
CA ILE A 20 -2.20 10.94 -10.21
C ILE A 20 -1.78 12.27 -10.86
N PHE A 21 -0.48 12.58 -10.84
CA PHE A 21 0.04 13.80 -11.46
C PHE A 21 -0.20 13.84 -12.97
N SER A 22 -0.03 12.72 -13.66
CA SER A 22 -0.23 12.63 -15.12
C SER A 22 -1.69 12.83 -15.54
N ILE A 23 -2.64 12.31 -14.74
CA ILE A 23 -4.07 12.38 -15.06
C ILE A 23 -4.69 13.70 -14.57
N LEU A 24 -4.38 14.10 -13.35
CA LEU A 24 -5.00 15.27 -12.71
C LEU A 24 -4.25 16.57 -12.97
N GLY A 25 -2.97 16.51 -13.38
CA GLY A 25 -2.10 17.67 -13.54
C GLY A 25 -1.72 18.37 -12.24
N ILE A 26 -2.04 17.77 -11.08
CA ILE A 26 -1.77 18.32 -9.76
C ILE A 26 -0.96 17.34 -8.90
N VAL A 27 -0.11 17.88 -8.02
CA VAL A 27 0.60 17.07 -7.02
C VAL A 27 -0.33 16.81 -5.84
N SER A 28 -0.70 15.54 -5.63
CA SER A 28 -1.55 15.14 -4.51
C SER A 28 -0.73 14.90 -3.24
N PHE A 29 -0.88 15.77 -2.25
CA PHE A 29 -0.28 15.55 -0.92
C PHE A 29 -1.01 14.51 -0.08
N ALA A 30 -2.24 14.15 -0.44
CA ALA A 30 -3.03 13.14 0.27
C ALA A 30 -2.59 11.70 -0.03
N HIS A 31 -1.75 11.44 -1.04
CA HIS A 31 -1.37 10.09 -1.46
C HIS A 31 -0.73 9.27 -0.32
N GLY A 32 0.23 9.85 0.41
CA GLY A 32 0.86 9.21 1.57
C GLY A 32 -0.13 8.95 2.72
N THR A 33 -1.09 9.82 2.89
CA THR A 33 -2.12 9.69 3.93
C THR A 33 -3.10 8.57 3.62
N PHE A 34 -3.48 8.39 2.36
CA PHE A 34 -4.28 7.23 1.93
C PHE A 34 -3.56 5.91 2.16
N TYR A 35 -2.24 5.87 1.93
CA TYR A 35 -1.43 4.70 2.27
C TYR A 35 -1.46 4.40 3.77
N MET A 36 -1.32 5.41 4.63
CA MET A 36 -1.43 5.28 6.08
C MET A 36 -2.81 4.75 6.49
N ILE A 37 -3.89 5.31 5.93
CA ILE A 37 -5.27 4.86 6.21
C ILE A 37 -5.45 3.40 5.78
N GLY A 38 -4.97 3.01 4.61
CA GLY A 38 -5.02 1.62 4.15
C GLY A 38 -4.40 0.66 5.17
N GLY A 39 -3.19 0.96 5.65
CA GLY A 39 -2.54 0.17 6.70
C GLY A 39 -3.32 0.11 8.02
N MET A 40 -3.91 1.24 8.43
CA MET A 40 -4.71 1.33 9.65
C MET A 40 -6.03 0.57 9.54
N LEU A 41 -6.69 0.61 8.38
CA LEU A 41 -7.90 -0.16 8.10
C LEU A 41 -7.64 -1.67 8.13
N VAL A 42 -6.53 -2.14 7.56
CA VAL A 42 -6.14 -3.55 7.68
C VAL A 42 -6.02 -3.96 9.13
N TYR A 43 -5.35 -3.15 9.96
CA TYR A 43 -5.24 -3.42 11.39
C TYR A 43 -6.62 -3.50 12.06
N HIS A 44 -7.50 -2.51 11.85
CA HIS A 44 -8.82 -2.49 12.48
C HIS A 44 -9.69 -3.67 12.04
N ILE A 45 -9.70 -4.00 10.75
CA ILE A 45 -10.50 -5.12 10.23
C ILE A 45 -10.05 -6.45 10.82
N VAL A 46 -8.74 -6.71 10.86
CA VAL A 46 -8.21 -8.03 11.25
C VAL A 46 -8.07 -8.21 12.74
N VAL A 47 -7.77 -7.14 13.48
CA VAL A 47 -7.46 -7.22 14.91
C VAL A 47 -8.62 -6.78 15.78
N VAL A 48 -9.34 -5.73 15.36
CA VAL A 48 -10.37 -5.11 16.21
C VAL A 48 -11.78 -5.61 15.84
N TRP A 49 -12.15 -5.55 14.56
CA TRP A 49 -13.53 -5.84 14.15
C TRP A 49 -13.80 -7.33 13.96
N PHE A 50 -12.87 -8.05 13.35
CA PHE A 50 -13.02 -9.47 13.08
C PHE A 50 -11.76 -10.24 13.50
N PRO A 51 -11.53 -10.41 14.81
CA PRO A 51 -10.37 -11.14 15.30
C PRO A 51 -10.42 -12.61 14.82
N GLY A 52 -9.39 -13.04 14.11
CA GLY A 52 -9.30 -14.39 13.53
C GLY A 52 -9.63 -14.48 12.04
N THR A 53 -10.06 -13.40 11.41
CA THR A 53 -10.29 -13.38 9.96
C THR A 53 -8.98 -13.52 9.20
N HIS A 54 -9.05 -14.21 8.05
CA HIS A 54 -7.87 -14.35 7.19
C HIS A 54 -7.37 -12.98 6.70
N PRO A 55 -6.07 -12.71 6.80
CA PRO A 55 -5.48 -11.40 6.50
C PRO A 55 -5.77 -10.86 5.10
N LEU A 56 -5.93 -11.74 4.12
CA LEU A 56 -6.29 -11.34 2.75
C LEU A 56 -7.66 -10.65 2.69
N ILE A 57 -8.62 -11.10 3.49
CA ILE A 57 -9.94 -10.47 3.58
C ILE A 57 -9.81 -9.06 4.16
N GLY A 58 -8.93 -8.91 5.16
CA GLY A 58 -8.60 -7.59 5.73
C GLY A 58 -8.01 -6.62 4.70
N VAL A 59 -7.09 -7.11 3.85
CA VAL A 59 -6.50 -6.30 2.78
C VAL A 59 -7.55 -5.90 1.74
N VAL A 60 -8.37 -6.86 1.27
CA VAL A 60 -9.44 -6.56 0.30
C VAL A 60 -10.46 -5.58 0.88
N GLY A 61 -10.87 -5.78 2.14
CA GLY A 61 -11.77 -4.85 2.83
C GLY A 61 -11.17 -3.44 3.00
N ALA A 62 -9.90 -3.35 3.37
CA ALA A 62 -9.20 -2.07 3.47
C ALA A 62 -9.09 -1.38 2.10
N CYS A 63 -8.78 -2.12 1.04
CA CYS A 63 -8.77 -1.57 -0.33
C CYS A 63 -10.13 -1.03 -0.74
N ALA A 64 -11.22 -1.77 -0.48
CA ALA A 64 -12.57 -1.33 -0.80
C ALA A 64 -12.96 -0.06 -0.03
N LEU A 65 -12.68 -0.01 1.27
CA LEU A 65 -12.97 1.18 2.10
C LEU A 65 -12.13 2.38 1.68
N THR A 66 -10.84 2.20 1.43
CA THR A 66 -9.97 3.28 0.96
C THR A 66 -10.40 3.79 -0.42
N PHE A 67 -10.85 2.88 -1.31
CA PHE A 67 -11.40 3.25 -2.61
C PHE A 67 -12.67 4.12 -2.47
N VAL A 68 -13.60 3.70 -1.61
CA VAL A 68 -14.83 4.48 -1.34
C VAL A 68 -14.51 5.86 -0.76
N LEU A 69 -13.56 5.95 0.17
CA LEU A 69 -13.10 7.23 0.73
C LEU A 69 -12.48 8.11 -0.36
N GLY A 70 -11.62 7.56 -1.21
CA GLY A 70 -10.99 8.28 -2.31
C GLY A 70 -12.02 8.77 -3.34
N ALA A 71 -12.96 7.91 -3.76
CA ALA A 71 -14.03 8.27 -4.69
C ALA A 71 -14.98 9.33 -4.13
N THR A 72 -15.28 9.27 -2.83
CA THR A 72 -16.08 10.28 -2.15
C THR A 72 -15.36 11.63 -2.14
N PHE A 73 -14.08 11.62 -1.82
CA PHE A 73 -13.27 12.84 -1.82
C PHE A 73 -13.16 13.44 -3.22
N GLU A 74 -12.91 12.63 -4.24
CA GLU A 74 -12.87 13.08 -5.64
C GLU A 74 -14.18 13.76 -6.03
N ARG A 75 -15.30 13.11 -5.77
CA ARG A 75 -16.64 13.63 -6.12
C ARG A 75 -16.97 14.93 -5.43
N LEU A 76 -16.62 15.07 -4.14
CA LEU A 76 -16.98 16.25 -3.35
C LEU A 76 -16.06 17.44 -3.60
N PHE A 77 -14.74 17.17 -3.77
CA PHE A 77 -13.75 18.24 -3.74
C PHE A 77 -12.99 18.44 -5.06
N LEU A 78 -12.76 17.37 -5.85
CA LEU A 78 -12.02 17.51 -7.10
C LEU A 78 -12.92 17.73 -8.32
N THR A 79 -14.16 17.20 -8.32
CA THR A 79 -15.12 17.42 -9.41
C THR A 79 -15.37 18.89 -9.69
N PRO A 80 -15.57 19.78 -8.69
CA PRO A 80 -15.77 21.21 -8.95
C PRO A 80 -14.61 21.90 -9.68
N MET A 81 -13.38 21.34 -9.53
CA MET A 81 -12.19 21.82 -10.23
C MET A 81 -12.29 21.57 -11.75
N TYR A 82 -12.80 20.38 -12.13
CA TYR A 82 -12.97 20.01 -13.54
C TYR A 82 -14.17 20.69 -14.20
N ASP A 83 -15.22 21.00 -13.45
CA ASP A 83 -16.41 21.69 -13.92
C ASP A 83 -16.15 23.18 -14.24
N GLY A 84 -14.93 23.67 -14.12
CA GLY A 84 -14.58 25.04 -14.40
C GLY A 84 -15.14 26.06 -13.38
N ARG A 85 -15.57 25.60 -12.21
CA ARG A 85 -16.10 26.48 -11.14
C ARG A 85 -15.01 27.18 -10.34
N VAL A 86 -13.75 26.82 -10.57
CA VAL A 86 -12.59 27.33 -9.85
C VAL A 86 -11.69 28.10 -10.81
N GLU A 87 -11.34 29.34 -10.46
CA GLU A 87 -10.48 30.21 -11.30
C GLU A 87 -9.05 29.66 -11.45
N ARG A 88 -8.53 28.99 -10.40
CA ARG A 88 -7.16 28.46 -10.35
C ARG A 88 -7.15 26.98 -9.94
N PRO A 89 -7.43 26.06 -10.88
CA PRO A 89 -7.64 24.65 -10.56
C PRO A 89 -6.40 23.97 -9.95
N ILE A 90 -5.20 24.30 -10.40
CA ILE A 90 -3.95 23.70 -9.88
C ILE A 90 -3.72 24.09 -8.42
N GLU A 91 -3.82 25.38 -8.11
CA GLU A 91 -3.63 25.88 -6.74
C GLU A 91 -4.69 25.32 -5.79
N TYR A 92 -5.95 25.28 -6.24
CA TYR A 92 -7.04 24.67 -5.50
C TYR A 92 -6.80 23.18 -5.21
N GLY A 93 -6.40 22.39 -6.22
CA GLY A 93 -6.14 20.97 -6.06
C GLY A 93 -5.00 20.69 -5.06
N ILE A 94 -3.93 21.48 -5.10
CA ILE A 94 -2.83 21.38 -4.14
C ILE A 94 -3.33 21.69 -2.72
N LEU A 95 -4.05 22.79 -2.55
CA LEU A 95 -4.53 23.24 -1.24
C LEU A 95 -5.52 22.25 -0.62
N ILE A 96 -6.47 21.73 -1.42
CA ILE A 96 -7.48 20.80 -0.93
C ILE A 96 -6.88 19.44 -0.56
N THR A 97 -5.93 18.91 -1.34
CA THR A 97 -5.26 17.64 -1.02
C THR A 97 -4.33 17.78 0.19
N PHE A 98 -3.73 18.96 0.38
CA PHE A 98 -2.94 19.27 1.57
C PHE A 98 -3.83 19.35 2.82
N GLY A 99 -4.94 20.09 2.76
CA GLY A 99 -5.92 20.15 3.85
C GLY A 99 -6.50 18.78 4.21
N LEU A 100 -6.82 17.96 3.19
CA LEU A 100 -7.25 16.59 3.40
C LEU A 100 -6.20 15.76 4.12
N SER A 101 -4.93 15.87 3.71
CA SER A 101 -3.83 15.15 4.34
C SER A 101 -3.76 15.41 5.84
N PHE A 102 -3.80 16.68 6.26
CA PHE A 102 -3.83 17.04 7.67
C PHE A 102 -5.08 16.51 8.39
N THR A 103 -6.24 16.72 7.80
CA THR A 103 -7.51 16.28 8.38
C THR A 103 -7.50 14.77 8.65
N LEU A 104 -7.06 13.98 7.67
CA LEU A 104 -7.00 12.53 7.79
C LEU A 104 -5.95 12.06 8.79
N VAL A 105 -4.78 12.70 8.86
CA VAL A 105 -3.75 12.36 9.86
C VAL A 105 -4.29 12.60 11.27
N TYR A 106 -4.86 13.76 11.55
CA TYR A 106 -5.41 14.06 12.85
C TYR A 106 -6.64 13.21 13.19
N LEU A 107 -7.47 12.89 12.21
CA LEU A 107 -8.60 11.98 12.39
C LEU A 107 -8.14 10.59 12.82
N VAL A 108 -7.13 10.04 12.14
CA VAL A 108 -6.55 8.73 12.49
C VAL A 108 -5.94 8.78 13.89
N GLN A 109 -5.21 9.84 14.24
CA GLN A 109 -4.64 10.00 15.59
C GLN A 109 -5.72 10.10 16.66
N ALA A 110 -6.82 10.79 16.40
CA ALA A 110 -7.93 10.92 17.33
C ALA A 110 -8.69 9.59 17.55
N LEU A 111 -8.84 8.79 16.49
CA LEU A 111 -9.61 7.53 16.55
C LEU A 111 -8.77 6.33 17.03
N ALA A 112 -7.52 6.25 16.59
CA ALA A 112 -6.65 5.10 16.85
C ALA A 112 -5.52 5.38 17.84
N GLY A 113 -5.35 6.65 18.22
CA GLY A 113 -4.26 7.10 19.10
C GLY A 113 -2.96 7.31 18.34
N ALA A 114 -1.97 7.90 19.03
CA ALA A 114 -0.65 8.20 18.48
C ALA A 114 0.35 7.01 18.57
N ASN A 115 -0.07 5.90 19.16
CA ASN A 115 0.82 4.76 19.39
C ASN A 115 0.96 3.90 18.13
N PRO A 116 2.18 3.44 17.80
CA PRO A 116 2.40 2.56 16.67
C PRO A 116 1.71 1.20 16.91
N VAL A 117 0.79 0.84 16.03
CA VAL A 117 0.09 -0.45 16.07
C VAL A 117 0.85 -1.49 15.24
N LYS A 118 0.88 -2.72 15.75
CA LYS A 118 1.50 -3.85 15.07
C LYS A 118 0.43 -4.87 14.69
N VAL A 119 0.40 -5.23 13.42
CA VAL A 119 -0.41 -6.35 12.96
C VAL A 119 0.40 -7.63 13.16
N LYS A 120 -0.25 -8.71 13.68
CA LYS A 120 0.39 -10.02 13.80
C LYS A 120 0.88 -10.46 12.42
N ARG A 121 2.00 -11.19 12.37
CA ARG A 121 2.57 -11.69 11.10
C ARG A 121 1.53 -12.53 10.37
N PHE A 122 1.17 -12.13 9.15
CA PHE A 122 0.09 -12.74 8.38
C PHE A 122 0.47 -14.05 7.70
N PHE A 123 1.74 -14.25 7.44
CA PHE A 123 2.25 -15.43 6.76
C PHE A 123 3.26 -16.14 7.65
N ASP A 124 2.76 -16.95 8.57
CA ASP A 124 3.56 -18.07 9.06
C ASP A 124 3.42 -19.18 8.02
N PHE A 125 4.25 -19.14 6.99
CA PHE A 125 4.39 -20.31 6.14
C PHE A 125 4.82 -21.47 7.03
N PRO A 126 4.10 -22.63 6.99
CA PRO A 126 4.55 -23.81 7.69
C PRO A 126 5.99 -24.05 7.27
N ARG A 127 6.86 -24.25 8.25
CA ARG A 127 8.26 -24.56 8.01
C ARG A 127 8.30 -25.79 7.12
N ILE A 128 8.55 -25.62 5.84
CA ILE A 128 8.91 -26.74 4.99
C ILE A 128 10.29 -27.16 5.48
N ARG A 129 10.31 -28.17 6.37
CA ARG A 129 11.54 -28.88 6.68
C ARG A 129 11.87 -29.67 5.44
N LEU A 130 12.63 -29.09 4.56
CA LEU A 130 13.29 -29.87 3.52
C LEU A 130 14.25 -30.82 4.24
N PRO A 131 14.25 -32.12 3.89
CA PRO A 131 15.20 -33.05 4.42
C PRO A 131 16.59 -32.49 4.16
N GLU A 132 17.48 -32.69 5.12
CA GLU A 132 18.88 -32.26 5.16
C GLU A 132 19.62 -32.74 3.90
N ALA A 133 19.43 -32.02 2.81
CA ALA A 133 20.17 -32.25 1.57
C ALA A 133 21.31 -31.23 1.52
N SER A 134 22.49 -31.75 1.38
CA SER A 134 23.77 -31.06 1.33
C SER A 134 23.99 -30.18 0.07
N ASP A 135 22.95 -29.64 -0.51
CA ASP A 135 23.05 -28.87 -1.73
C ASP A 135 23.08 -27.36 -1.44
N PRO A 136 24.13 -26.64 -1.87
CA PRO A 136 24.41 -25.25 -1.46
C PRO A 136 23.51 -24.19 -2.07
N TRP A 137 22.50 -24.57 -2.85
CA TRP A 137 21.59 -23.62 -3.54
C TRP A 137 20.12 -23.79 -3.19
N LEU A 138 19.79 -24.53 -2.12
CA LEU A 138 18.44 -24.67 -1.61
C LEU A 138 18.09 -23.52 -0.66
N ILE A 139 16.88 -22.99 -0.82
CA ILE A 139 16.29 -21.96 0.03
C ILE A 139 16.06 -22.54 1.43
N LYS A 140 16.88 -22.17 2.41
CA LYS A 140 16.67 -22.50 3.83
C LYS A 140 15.70 -21.54 4.45
N THR A 141 14.56 -22.02 4.94
CA THR A 141 13.60 -21.21 5.70
C THR A 141 13.84 -21.44 7.20
N SER A 142 14.54 -20.49 7.84
CA SER A 142 14.79 -20.51 9.28
C SER A 142 14.03 -19.36 9.96
N ARG A 143 13.22 -19.69 10.98
CA ARG A 143 12.50 -18.75 11.87
C ARG A 143 11.74 -17.60 11.17
N GLY A 144 11.10 -17.87 10.03
CA GLY A 144 10.31 -16.84 9.31
C GLY A 144 11.14 -15.92 8.41
N ASN A 145 12.38 -16.26 8.11
CA ASN A 145 13.22 -15.62 7.12
C ASN A 145 13.57 -16.64 6.03
N MET A 146 13.54 -16.21 4.78
CA MET A 146 14.11 -16.96 3.67
C MET A 146 15.60 -16.61 3.55
N GLU A 147 16.47 -17.60 3.69
CA GLU A 147 17.91 -17.44 3.43
C GLU A 147 18.19 -17.91 2.01
N LEU A 148 18.53 -16.96 1.15
CA LEU A 148 18.97 -17.24 -0.22
C LEU A 148 20.51 -17.19 -0.23
N PHE A 149 21.16 -18.25 -0.63
CA PHE A 149 22.64 -18.33 -0.72
C PHE A 149 23.36 -18.02 0.60
N ASP A 150 22.94 -18.56 1.73
CA ASP A 150 23.60 -18.45 3.05
C ASP A 150 23.96 -17.03 3.54
N THR A 151 23.78 -16.01 2.68
CA THR A 151 24.21 -14.62 2.93
C THR A 151 23.05 -13.63 3.02
N VAL A 152 21.83 -14.02 2.61
CA VAL A 152 20.71 -13.09 2.41
C VAL A 152 19.48 -13.58 3.17
N SER A 153 19.23 -13.02 4.34
CA SER A 153 17.99 -13.28 5.08
C SER A 153 16.88 -12.28 4.68
N ILE A 154 15.79 -12.76 4.11
CA ILE A 154 14.63 -11.97 3.74
C ILE A 154 13.47 -12.35 4.64
N SER A 155 12.84 -11.38 5.29
CA SER A 155 11.62 -11.62 6.06
C SER A 155 10.47 -12.00 5.13
N ASN A 156 9.82 -13.15 5.36
CA ASN A 156 8.72 -13.67 4.53
C ASN A 156 7.64 -12.64 4.17
N PRO A 157 7.12 -11.82 5.11
CA PRO A 157 6.11 -10.82 4.76
C PRO A 157 6.61 -9.74 3.81
N ARG A 158 7.89 -9.40 3.86
CA ARG A 158 8.48 -8.42 2.93
C ARG A 158 8.63 -8.98 1.53
N PHE A 159 9.00 -10.25 1.41
CA PHE A 159 9.08 -10.92 0.11
C PHE A 159 7.72 -10.99 -0.57
N VAL A 160 6.68 -11.40 0.16
CA VAL A 160 5.30 -11.42 -0.35
C VAL A 160 4.84 -10.02 -0.78
N ALA A 161 5.13 -9.00 0.02
CA ALA A 161 4.82 -7.61 -0.33
C ALA A 161 5.53 -7.16 -1.61
N ALA A 162 6.80 -7.53 -1.81
CA ALA A 162 7.54 -7.20 -3.03
C ALA A 162 6.96 -7.89 -4.26
N VAL A 163 6.61 -9.19 -4.17
CA VAL A 163 5.98 -9.94 -5.26
C VAL A 163 4.62 -9.34 -5.62
N LEU A 164 3.78 -9.02 -4.64
CA LEU A 164 2.50 -8.36 -4.86
C LEU A 164 2.70 -6.98 -5.50
N SER A 165 3.68 -6.20 -5.05
CA SER A 165 3.99 -4.89 -5.63
C SER A 165 4.39 -4.99 -7.10
N ILE A 166 5.23 -5.97 -7.46
CA ILE A 166 5.62 -6.22 -8.85
C ILE A 166 4.40 -6.65 -9.69
N MET A 167 3.54 -7.51 -9.15
CA MET A 167 2.35 -7.98 -9.85
C MET A 167 1.38 -6.83 -10.15
N VAL A 168 1.15 -5.96 -9.16
CA VAL A 168 0.31 -4.75 -9.32
C VAL A 168 0.94 -3.80 -10.34
N LEU A 169 2.26 -3.62 -10.30
CA LEU A 169 3.00 -2.76 -11.23
C LEU A 169 2.87 -3.25 -12.67
N ILE A 170 3.07 -4.55 -12.91
CA ILE A 170 2.91 -5.16 -14.24
C ILE A 170 1.46 -5.03 -14.72
N SER A 171 0.49 -5.30 -13.85
CA SER A 171 -0.94 -5.17 -14.17
C SER A 171 -1.29 -3.73 -14.57
N LEU A 172 -0.76 -2.76 -13.86
CA LEU A 172 -1.00 -1.34 -14.10
C LEU A 172 -0.34 -0.89 -15.41
N LEU A 173 0.90 -1.30 -15.68
CA LEU A 173 1.57 -1.02 -16.95
C LEU A 173 0.82 -1.65 -18.14
N TYR A 174 0.34 -2.88 -17.99
CA TYR A 174 -0.47 -3.55 -19.01
C TYR A 174 -1.78 -2.82 -19.28
N PHE A 175 -2.46 -2.37 -18.23
CA PHE A 175 -3.70 -1.60 -18.34
C PHE A 175 -3.46 -0.27 -19.05
N LEU A 176 -2.41 0.46 -18.68
CA LEU A 176 -2.03 1.72 -19.32
C LEU A 176 -1.68 1.54 -20.78
N HIS A 177 -0.89 0.51 -21.11
CA HIS A 177 -0.53 0.22 -22.50
C HIS A 177 -1.77 -0.07 -23.36
N LYS A 178 -2.74 -0.81 -22.82
CA LYS A 178 -3.98 -1.15 -23.53
C LYS A 178 -4.94 0.02 -23.67
N THR A 179 -4.89 1.00 -22.75
CA THR A 179 -5.81 2.15 -22.77
C THR A 179 -5.30 3.29 -23.66
N TRP A 180 -3.99 3.29 -23.96
CA TRP A 180 -3.35 4.33 -24.79
C TRP A 180 -3.13 3.90 -26.26
N THR A 181 -3.40 2.65 -26.60
CA THR A 181 -3.45 2.13 -27.97
C THR A 181 -4.89 1.94 -28.42
#